data_4729d8c47bedca2259138bbcc0804679
#
_entry.id   4729d8c47bedca2259138bbcc0804679
#
_cell.length_a   1.000
_cell.length_b   1.000
_cell.length_c   1.000
_cell.angle_alpha   90.00
_cell.angle_beta   90.00
_cell.angle_gamma   90.00
#
_symmetry.space_group_name_H-M   'P 1'
#
loop_
_entity.id
_entity.type
_entity.pdbx_description
1 polymer ?
#
loop_
_entity_poly.entity_id
_entity_poly.type
_entity_poly.pdbx_seq_one_letter_code
_entity_poly.pdbx_strand_id
1 'polypeptide(L)'
;MEYLNLYANCRLVKGASMSLLCDLQMRRFYHIPNDTADVLIFLQQHSIAECMTHYGEDNRKTIKGYIDFILNKELGFTDNQLLPELTPLDLSWDRYSDITNVIIEYNEEINYTGSFFRELFDLHVQGLEIRCYRKTTLDKIRELLEVFNGTTLKFIKLVLAYDDTLDLQTLDKLVKQYPRVKALLIHSSPADNPEKIFEGSVPVIFVSGSINSCLACGEIRSSYFISNMELFTESQHYNTCLNRKLSIDLNGYIRNCPSLPDNFGHVMDTSVQEVLDNKAFHKYAKIRKDEIAGCKDCEFRHVCTDCRAYLENPQDIYSKPLKCGYDPYNSTWEDWTKNPLKHAAIAGYGLGEIIN
;
A
#
# COMPACT_ATOMS: atom_id res chain seq x y z
N MET A 1 8.37 30.30 -29.12
CA MET A 1 7.59 30.25 -27.85
C MET A 1 8.24 29.21 -27.00
N GLU A 2 8.16 29.35 -25.68
CA GLU A 2 8.72 28.36 -24.74
C GLU A 2 7.58 27.58 -24.10
N TYR A 3 7.73 26.28 -23.98
CA TYR A 3 6.74 25.35 -23.44
C TYR A 3 7.35 24.55 -22.30
N LEU A 4 6.54 24.23 -21.29
CA LEU A 4 6.92 23.32 -20.22
C LEU A 4 6.45 21.89 -20.58
N ASN A 5 7.39 20.97 -20.68
CA ASN A 5 7.14 19.55 -20.92
C ASN A 5 7.34 18.79 -19.63
N LEU A 6 6.28 18.24 -19.04
CA LEU A 6 6.37 17.30 -17.93
C LEU A 6 6.76 15.91 -18.45
N TYR A 7 7.58 15.18 -17.70
CA TYR A 7 7.86 13.79 -18.03
C TYR A 7 6.58 12.93 -17.92
N ALA A 8 6.43 11.95 -18.80
CA ALA A 8 5.23 11.08 -18.87
C ALA A 8 4.91 10.35 -17.55
N ASN A 9 5.95 10.01 -16.77
CA ASN A 9 5.84 9.39 -15.46
C ASN A 9 5.45 10.38 -14.34
N CYS A 10 5.40 11.69 -14.62
CA CYS A 10 4.94 12.70 -13.68
C CYS A 10 3.42 12.83 -13.79
N ARG A 11 2.71 12.38 -12.76
CA ARG A 11 1.23 12.31 -12.76
C ARG A 11 0.65 13.24 -11.70
N LEU A 12 -0.32 14.04 -12.12
CA LEU A 12 -1.03 14.97 -11.24
C LEU A 12 -2.32 14.32 -10.73
N VAL A 13 -2.56 14.41 -9.43
CA VAL A 13 -3.77 13.94 -8.75
C VAL A 13 -4.39 15.11 -7.99
N LYS A 14 -5.48 15.66 -8.51
CA LYS A 14 -6.21 16.74 -7.82
C LYS A 14 -7.02 16.18 -6.65
N GLY A 15 -6.92 16.83 -5.50
CA GLY A 15 -7.80 16.63 -4.35
C GLY A 15 -8.69 17.86 -4.11
N ALA A 16 -9.47 17.82 -3.02
CA ALA A 16 -10.40 18.90 -2.70
C ALA A 16 -9.69 20.20 -2.36
N SER A 17 -8.70 20.18 -1.48
CA SER A 17 -7.96 21.39 -1.04
C SER A 17 -6.55 21.48 -1.58
N MET A 18 -5.90 20.35 -1.84
CA MET A 18 -4.54 20.26 -2.33
C MET A 18 -4.47 19.25 -3.47
N SER A 19 -3.32 19.24 -4.17
CA SER A 19 -3.00 18.28 -5.23
C SER A 19 -1.71 17.53 -4.92
N LEU A 20 -1.52 16.39 -5.58
CA LEU A 20 -0.30 15.61 -5.51
C LEU A 20 0.33 15.50 -6.89
N LEU A 21 1.61 15.85 -7.01
CA LEU A 21 2.41 15.59 -8.21
C LEU A 21 3.30 14.37 -7.92
N CYS A 22 3.01 13.26 -8.58
CA CYS A 22 3.71 11.99 -8.43
C CYS A 22 4.79 11.84 -9.49
N ASP A 23 6.01 11.54 -9.08
CA ASP A 23 7.08 11.03 -9.93
C ASP A 23 7.16 9.51 -9.74
N LEU A 24 6.53 8.78 -10.64
CA LEU A 24 6.36 7.32 -10.54
C LEU A 24 7.67 6.55 -10.79
N GLN A 25 8.62 7.15 -11.51
CA GLN A 25 9.91 6.55 -11.79
C GLN A 25 10.85 6.66 -10.60
N MET A 26 10.95 7.85 -10.02
CA MET A 26 11.83 8.12 -8.87
C MET A 26 11.17 7.78 -7.53
N ARG A 27 9.92 7.29 -7.56
CA ARG A 27 9.12 6.90 -6.39
C ARG A 27 8.97 8.02 -5.36
N ARG A 28 8.76 9.25 -5.87
CA ARG A 28 8.56 10.46 -5.07
C ARG A 28 7.19 11.07 -5.36
N PHE A 29 6.70 11.87 -4.44
CA PHE A 29 5.54 12.73 -4.68
C PHE A 29 5.72 14.06 -3.96
N TYR A 30 5.03 15.07 -4.47
CA TYR A 30 5.07 16.44 -3.97
C TYR A 30 3.63 16.90 -3.72
N HIS A 31 3.38 17.36 -2.50
CA HIS A 31 2.11 17.96 -2.11
C HIS A 31 2.14 19.42 -2.57
N ILE A 32 1.23 19.82 -3.45
CA ILE A 32 1.21 21.12 -4.10
C ILE A 32 -0.17 21.78 -3.99
N PRO A 33 -0.25 23.13 -3.94
CA PRO A 33 -1.53 23.84 -4.02
C PRO A 33 -2.32 23.51 -5.29
N ASN A 34 -3.65 23.57 -5.21
CA ASN A 34 -4.51 23.38 -6.38
C ASN A 34 -4.24 24.39 -7.49
N ASP A 35 -3.91 25.65 -7.14
CA ASP A 35 -3.53 26.67 -8.12
C ASP A 35 -2.29 26.25 -8.94
N THR A 36 -1.29 25.63 -8.29
CA THR A 36 -0.14 25.06 -9.00
C THR A 36 -0.58 23.99 -9.98
N ALA A 37 -1.48 23.08 -9.52
CA ALA A 37 -2.01 22.03 -10.37
C ALA A 37 -2.76 22.58 -11.59
N ASP A 38 -3.57 23.63 -11.42
CA ASP A 38 -4.30 24.26 -12.50
C ASP A 38 -3.37 24.92 -13.53
N VAL A 39 -2.33 25.58 -13.07
CA VAL A 39 -1.28 26.14 -13.95
C VAL A 39 -0.56 25.02 -14.71
N LEU A 40 -0.20 23.92 -14.06
CA LEU A 40 0.44 22.78 -14.72
C LEU A 40 -0.47 22.10 -15.76
N ILE A 41 -1.76 21.98 -15.48
CA ILE A 41 -2.75 21.45 -16.44
C ILE A 41 -2.84 22.38 -17.67
N PHE A 42 -2.89 23.68 -17.45
CA PHE A 42 -2.94 24.65 -18.55
C PHE A 42 -1.68 24.58 -19.43
N LEU A 43 -0.50 24.47 -18.82
CA LEU A 43 0.79 24.38 -19.50
C LEU A 43 0.97 23.08 -20.32
N GLN A 44 0.18 22.04 -20.09
CA GLN A 44 0.21 20.83 -20.91
C GLN A 44 -0.26 21.05 -22.36
N GLN A 45 -0.95 22.16 -22.62
CA GLN A 45 -1.52 22.46 -23.94
C GLN A 45 -1.13 23.86 -24.47
N HIS A 46 -0.51 24.69 -23.62
CA HIS A 46 -0.23 26.10 -23.92
C HIS A 46 1.21 26.46 -23.61
N SER A 47 1.74 27.47 -24.31
CA SER A 47 3.05 28.03 -24.04
C SER A 47 3.09 28.78 -22.70
N ILE A 48 4.28 28.96 -22.17
CA ILE A 48 4.51 29.75 -20.96
C ILE A 48 4.01 31.22 -21.14
N ALA A 49 4.17 31.80 -22.32
CA ALA A 49 3.68 33.14 -22.61
C ALA A 49 2.15 33.23 -22.58
N GLU A 50 1.44 32.26 -23.18
CA GLU A 50 -0.02 32.18 -23.11
C GLU A 50 -0.51 31.96 -21.66
N CYS A 51 0.17 31.15 -20.89
CA CYS A 51 -0.12 30.95 -19.47
C CYS A 51 0.02 32.27 -18.67
N MET A 52 1.10 33.02 -18.88
CA MET A 52 1.30 34.33 -18.25
C MET A 52 0.20 35.31 -18.60
N THR A 53 -0.26 35.31 -19.87
CA THR A 53 -1.36 36.15 -20.32
C THR A 53 -2.70 35.71 -19.70
N HIS A 54 -2.96 34.42 -19.66
CA HIS A 54 -4.22 33.85 -19.15
C HIS A 54 -4.44 34.18 -17.67
N TYR A 55 -3.41 34.01 -16.85
CA TYR A 55 -3.49 34.24 -15.40
C TYR A 55 -3.17 35.66 -14.98
N GLY A 56 -2.70 36.53 -15.91
CA GLY A 56 -2.42 37.96 -15.70
C GLY A 56 -1.02 38.24 -15.14
N GLU A 57 -0.57 39.45 -15.38
CA GLU A 57 0.78 39.93 -15.03
C GLU A 57 1.08 39.86 -13.53
N ASP A 58 0.08 40.07 -12.66
CA ASP A 58 0.23 40.01 -11.20
C ASP A 58 0.67 38.65 -10.73
N ASN A 59 0.30 37.58 -11.44
CA ASN A 59 0.64 36.20 -11.11
C ASN A 59 1.95 35.70 -11.75
N ARG A 60 2.61 36.50 -12.58
CA ARG A 60 3.82 36.15 -13.33
C ARG A 60 4.93 35.56 -12.44
N LYS A 61 5.20 36.19 -11.29
CA LYS A 61 6.22 35.71 -10.34
C LYS A 61 5.86 34.34 -9.74
N THR A 62 4.60 34.14 -9.43
CA THR A 62 4.08 32.89 -8.86
C THR A 62 4.18 31.76 -9.90
N ILE A 63 3.71 32.00 -11.12
CA ILE A 63 3.79 31.01 -12.22
C ILE A 63 5.24 30.66 -12.53
N LYS A 64 6.14 31.63 -12.57
CA LYS A 64 7.57 31.35 -12.71
C LYS A 64 8.09 30.46 -11.59
N GLY A 65 7.69 30.73 -10.35
CA GLY A 65 8.03 29.87 -9.19
C GLY A 65 7.55 28.42 -9.35
N TYR A 66 6.38 28.20 -9.94
CA TYR A 66 5.87 26.84 -10.22
C TYR A 66 6.69 26.15 -11.32
N ILE A 67 7.05 26.88 -12.38
CA ILE A 67 7.93 26.37 -13.45
C ILE A 67 9.32 26.04 -12.88
N ASP A 68 9.91 26.97 -12.12
CA ASP A 68 11.22 26.77 -11.48
C ASP A 68 11.20 25.57 -10.53
N PHE A 69 10.08 25.33 -9.82
CA PHE A 69 9.90 24.13 -8.99
C PHE A 69 9.97 22.84 -9.83
N ILE A 70 9.26 22.78 -10.96
CA ILE A 70 9.28 21.62 -11.86
C ILE A 70 10.69 21.36 -12.39
N LEU A 71 11.39 22.39 -12.84
CA LEU A 71 12.74 22.28 -13.38
C LEU A 71 13.75 21.86 -12.30
N ASN A 72 13.70 22.48 -11.12
CA ASN A 72 14.61 22.19 -10.01
C ASN A 72 14.40 20.78 -9.40
N LYS A 73 13.19 20.23 -9.53
CA LYS A 73 12.87 18.85 -9.08
C LYS A 73 13.06 17.82 -10.17
N GLU A 74 13.49 18.23 -11.36
CA GLU A 74 13.71 17.35 -12.52
C GLU A 74 12.44 16.57 -12.88
N LEU A 75 11.27 17.26 -12.86
CA LEU A 75 9.97 16.68 -13.19
C LEU A 75 9.54 16.97 -14.63
N GLY A 76 10.32 17.79 -15.32
CA GLY A 76 10.11 18.23 -16.69
C GLY A 76 11.23 19.15 -17.15
N PHE A 77 11.09 19.72 -18.33
CA PHE A 77 12.03 20.65 -18.94
C PHE A 77 11.30 21.63 -19.85
N THR A 78 11.98 22.71 -20.25
CA THR A 78 11.44 23.65 -21.24
C THR A 78 12.01 23.40 -22.62
N ASP A 79 11.18 23.58 -23.66
CA ASP A 79 11.55 23.48 -25.08
C ASP A 79 10.80 24.54 -25.88
N ASN A 80 11.18 24.72 -27.15
CA ASN A 80 10.53 25.62 -28.08
C ASN A 80 9.19 25.11 -28.65
N GLN A 81 8.82 23.86 -28.31
CA GLN A 81 7.57 23.19 -28.67
C GLN A 81 7.11 22.22 -27.57
N LEU A 82 5.81 21.91 -27.56
CA LEU A 82 5.31 20.72 -26.85
C LEU A 82 5.75 19.48 -27.61
N LEU A 83 6.23 18.48 -26.87
CA LEU A 83 6.69 17.21 -27.45
C LEU A 83 5.58 16.17 -27.36
N PRO A 84 4.90 15.85 -28.47
CA PRO A 84 3.82 14.87 -28.49
C PRO A 84 4.30 13.45 -28.16
N GLU A 85 5.60 13.19 -28.25
CA GLU A 85 6.25 11.93 -27.87
C GLU A 85 6.23 11.71 -26.34
N LEU A 86 6.13 12.78 -25.56
CA LEU A 86 5.90 12.69 -24.11
C LEU A 86 4.41 12.46 -23.83
N THR A 87 3.83 11.47 -24.51
CA THR A 87 2.43 11.09 -24.30
C THR A 87 2.21 10.69 -22.85
N PRO A 88 1.03 10.96 -22.29
CA PRO A 88 0.69 10.49 -20.96
C PRO A 88 0.91 8.97 -20.86
N LEU A 89 1.49 8.55 -19.73
CA LEU A 89 1.69 7.14 -19.43
C LEU A 89 0.40 6.35 -19.62
N ASP A 90 0.48 5.19 -20.26
CA ASP A 90 -0.61 4.23 -20.28
C ASP A 90 -0.88 3.76 -18.84
N LEU A 91 -2.10 3.97 -18.38
CA LEU A 91 -2.55 3.60 -17.03
C LEU A 91 -3.26 2.25 -17.02
N SER A 92 -3.24 1.50 -18.12
CA SER A 92 -3.70 0.11 -18.13
C SER A 92 -2.88 -0.70 -17.12
N TRP A 93 -3.53 -1.62 -16.44
CA TRP A 93 -2.89 -2.50 -15.48
C TRP A 93 -3.38 -3.92 -15.67
N ASP A 94 -2.44 -4.82 -15.83
CA ASP A 94 -2.68 -6.25 -15.89
C ASP A 94 -1.53 -7.04 -15.27
N ARG A 95 -1.84 -8.24 -14.83
CA ARG A 95 -0.89 -9.22 -14.29
C ARG A 95 -1.26 -10.61 -14.77
N TYR A 96 -0.26 -11.41 -15.06
CA TYR A 96 -0.45 -12.79 -15.51
C TYR A 96 -0.94 -13.73 -14.38
N SER A 97 -0.73 -13.37 -13.11
CA SER A 97 -1.13 -14.19 -11.96
C SER A 97 -2.44 -13.69 -11.35
N ASP A 98 -3.36 -14.61 -11.02
CA ASP A 98 -4.62 -14.31 -10.35
C ASP A 98 -4.42 -13.95 -8.86
N ILE A 99 -3.37 -14.47 -8.23
CA ILE A 99 -2.95 -14.12 -6.87
C ILE A 99 -1.51 -13.66 -6.91
N THR A 100 -1.25 -12.42 -6.49
CA THR A 100 0.11 -11.84 -6.44
C THR A 100 0.65 -11.76 -5.03
N ASN A 101 -0.23 -11.61 -4.04
CA ASN A 101 0.14 -11.40 -2.64
C ASN A 101 -0.63 -12.35 -1.71
N VAL A 102 0.08 -12.94 -0.78
CA VAL A 102 -0.48 -13.85 0.22
C VAL A 102 -0.12 -13.39 1.63
N ILE A 103 -1.09 -13.46 2.55
CA ILE A 103 -0.85 -13.30 3.97
C ILE A 103 -1.15 -14.63 4.66
N ILE A 104 -0.23 -15.12 5.47
CA ILE A 104 -0.41 -16.30 6.32
C ILE A 104 -0.32 -15.85 7.78
N GLU A 105 -1.38 -16.04 8.53
CA GLU A 105 -1.32 -16.05 9.99
C GLU A 105 -0.84 -17.43 10.43
N TYR A 106 0.40 -17.48 10.87
CA TYR A 106 1.08 -18.75 11.11
C TYR A 106 0.48 -19.51 12.29
N ASN A 107 0.14 -20.76 12.02
CA ASN A 107 -0.21 -21.76 13.05
C ASN A 107 0.49 -23.09 12.72
N GLU A 108 1.23 -23.64 13.68
CA GLU A 108 2.00 -24.88 13.51
C GLU A 108 1.14 -26.12 13.21
N GLU A 109 -0.17 -26.07 13.48
CA GLU A 109 -1.10 -27.15 13.17
C GLU A 109 -1.49 -27.22 11.69
N ILE A 110 -1.20 -26.18 10.91
CA ILE A 110 -1.52 -26.13 9.48
C ILE A 110 -0.43 -26.85 8.68
N ASN A 111 -0.83 -27.73 7.78
CA ASN A 111 0.09 -28.41 6.86
C ASN A 111 0.40 -27.53 5.64
N TYR A 112 1.49 -26.77 5.70
CA TYR A 112 1.94 -25.89 4.61
C TYR A 112 2.50 -26.62 3.39
N THR A 113 2.68 -27.95 3.44
CA THR A 113 3.08 -28.77 2.29
C THR A 113 1.89 -29.40 1.56
N GLY A 114 0.66 -29.12 2.00
CA GLY A 114 -0.58 -29.63 1.41
C GLY A 114 -0.78 -29.20 -0.06
N SER A 115 -1.76 -29.82 -0.73
CA SER A 115 -2.09 -29.54 -2.13
C SER A 115 -2.45 -28.09 -2.34
N PHE A 116 -3.27 -27.51 -1.47
CA PHE A 116 -3.66 -26.11 -1.54
C PHE A 116 -2.48 -25.15 -1.68
N PHE A 117 -1.43 -25.33 -0.86
CA PHE A 117 -0.25 -24.45 -0.92
C PHE A 117 0.56 -24.66 -2.19
N ARG A 118 0.66 -25.89 -2.70
CA ARG A 118 1.31 -26.15 -3.99
C ARG A 118 0.56 -25.45 -5.12
N GLU A 119 -0.75 -25.64 -5.24
CA GLU A 119 -1.60 -24.98 -6.22
C GLU A 119 -1.47 -23.45 -6.14
N LEU A 120 -1.52 -22.90 -4.90
CA LEU A 120 -1.41 -21.46 -4.67
C LEU A 120 -0.09 -20.89 -5.18
N PHE A 121 1.04 -21.54 -4.90
CA PHE A 121 2.33 -21.04 -5.33
C PHE A 121 2.66 -21.34 -6.80
N ASP A 122 1.99 -22.31 -7.43
CA ASP A 122 2.04 -22.55 -8.87
C ASP A 122 1.38 -21.40 -9.66
N LEU A 123 0.53 -20.58 -9.04
CA LEU A 123 0.01 -19.32 -9.60
C LEU A 123 1.04 -18.19 -9.69
N HIS A 124 2.31 -18.46 -9.40
CA HIS A 124 3.39 -17.47 -9.45
C HIS A 124 3.20 -16.28 -8.49
N VAL A 125 2.76 -16.56 -7.27
CA VAL A 125 2.70 -15.58 -6.18
C VAL A 125 4.06 -14.90 -6.00
N GLN A 126 4.07 -13.56 -5.87
CA GLN A 126 5.30 -12.78 -5.77
C GLN A 126 5.62 -12.30 -4.36
N GLY A 127 4.59 -12.01 -3.56
CA GLY A 127 4.72 -11.48 -2.21
C GLY A 127 4.06 -12.37 -1.16
N LEU A 128 4.76 -12.60 -0.06
CA LEU A 128 4.26 -13.36 1.09
C LEU A 128 4.52 -12.58 2.38
N GLU A 129 3.49 -12.41 3.20
CA GLU A 129 3.61 -11.92 4.57
C GLU A 129 3.24 -13.06 5.54
N ILE A 130 4.16 -13.42 6.44
CA ILE A 130 3.95 -14.42 7.48
C ILE A 130 3.84 -13.69 8.81
N ARG A 131 2.74 -13.89 9.52
CA ARG A 131 2.43 -13.26 10.81
C ARG A 131 2.42 -14.29 11.91
N CYS A 132 3.39 -14.26 12.80
CA CYS A 132 3.47 -15.08 14.00
C CYS A 132 3.06 -14.21 15.20
N TYR A 133 1.83 -14.36 15.65
CA TYR A 133 1.30 -13.62 16.80
C TYR A 133 1.78 -14.17 18.16
N ARG A 134 2.28 -15.39 18.17
CA ARG A 134 2.86 -16.06 19.34
C ARG A 134 4.34 -16.33 19.12
N LYS A 135 5.08 -16.49 20.21
CA LYS A 135 6.48 -16.91 20.15
C LYS A 135 6.61 -18.21 19.35
N THR A 136 7.49 -18.19 18.39
CA THR A 136 7.76 -19.32 17.50
C THR A 136 9.27 -19.47 17.37
N THR A 137 9.78 -20.69 17.41
CA THR A 137 11.22 -20.93 17.29
C THR A 137 11.71 -20.61 15.89
N LEU A 138 12.97 -20.16 15.77
CA LEU A 138 13.57 -19.92 14.46
C LEU A 138 13.64 -21.17 13.59
N ASP A 139 13.74 -22.35 14.18
CA ASP A 139 13.78 -23.60 13.42
C ASP A 139 12.44 -23.85 12.73
N LYS A 140 11.31 -23.61 13.40
CA LYS A 140 9.98 -23.67 12.76
C LYS A 140 9.83 -22.63 11.65
N ILE A 141 10.37 -21.43 11.84
CA ILE A 141 10.38 -20.42 10.77
C ILE A 141 11.24 -20.86 9.59
N ARG A 142 12.40 -21.47 9.84
CA ARG A 142 13.24 -22.03 8.77
C ARG A 142 12.53 -23.16 8.03
N GLU A 143 11.92 -24.11 8.75
CA GLU A 143 11.11 -25.18 8.16
C GLU A 143 10.02 -24.61 7.23
N LEU A 144 9.30 -23.56 7.70
CA LEU A 144 8.29 -22.90 6.89
C LEU A 144 8.89 -22.21 5.66
N LEU A 145 10.03 -21.52 5.79
CA LEU A 145 10.70 -20.86 4.67
C LEU A 145 11.21 -21.86 3.63
N GLU A 146 11.63 -23.07 4.04
CA GLU A 146 12.02 -24.13 3.11
C GLU A 146 10.85 -24.64 2.26
N VAL A 147 9.61 -24.64 2.79
CA VAL A 147 8.41 -25.00 1.99
C VAL A 147 8.28 -24.09 0.77
N PHE A 148 8.66 -22.82 0.91
CA PHE A 148 8.58 -21.83 -0.17
C PHE A 148 9.85 -21.73 -1.02
N ASN A 149 10.85 -22.56 -0.72
CA ASN A 149 12.06 -22.62 -1.53
C ASN A 149 11.71 -23.21 -2.92
N GLY A 150 12.26 -22.64 -3.98
CA GLY A 150 11.91 -23.04 -5.36
C GLY A 150 10.66 -22.39 -5.96
N THR A 151 9.86 -21.64 -5.17
CA THR A 151 8.71 -20.87 -5.69
C THR A 151 9.15 -19.57 -6.38
N THR A 152 8.20 -18.88 -7.01
CA THR A 152 8.42 -17.58 -7.68
C THR A 152 8.39 -16.38 -6.74
N LEU A 153 8.31 -16.58 -5.43
CA LEU A 153 8.31 -15.51 -4.43
C LEU A 153 9.55 -14.62 -4.58
N LYS A 154 9.31 -13.31 -4.62
CA LYS A 154 10.36 -12.28 -4.68
C LYS A 154 10.55 -11.58 -3.34
N PHE A 155 9.48 -11.53 -2.54
CA PHE A 155 9.41 -10.78 -1.30
C PHE A 155 8.72 -11.61 -0.23
N ILE A 156 9.39 -11.80 0.91
CA ILE A 156 8.80 -12.36 2.12
C ILE A 156 8.99 -11.34 3.24
N LYS A 157 7.89 -10.99 3.90
CA LYS A 157 7.89 -10.21 5.14
C LYS A 157 7.55 -11.13 6.30
N LEU A 158 8.37 -11.06 7.35
CA LEU A 158 8.12 -11.78 8.59
C LEU A 158 7.68 -10.79 9.68
N VAL A 159 6.58 -11.10 10.34
CA VAL A 159 6.11 -10.43 11.56
C VAL A 159 6.20 -11.46 12.68
N LEU A 160 7.13 -11.27 13.62
CA LEU A 160 7.47 -12.24 14.65
C LEU A 160 7.27 -11.67 16.05
N ALA A 161 6.76 -12.47 16.97
CA ALA A 161 6.77 -12.14 18.39
C ALA A 161 8.19 -12.23 18.93
N TYR A 162 8.61 -11.22 19.72
CA TYR A 162 9.95 -11.16 20.31
C TYR A 162 10.26 -12.39 21.18
N ASP A 163 11.45 -12.88 21.01
CA ASP A 163 12.10 -13.85 21.86
C ASP A 163 13.57 -13.45 22.05
N ASP A 164 14.18 -13.75 23.18
CA ASP A 164 15.56 -13.35 23.48
C ASP A 164 16.59 -13.93 22.50
N THR A 165 16.22 -14.96 21.73
CA THR A 165 17.06 -15.55 20.68
C THR A 165 17.03 -14.76 19.37
N LEU A 166 16.09 -13.79 19.21
CA LEU A 166 15.91 -12.95 18.01
C LEU A 166 16.82 -11.70 18.08
N ASP A 167 18.09 -11.88 18.33
CA ASP A 167 19.05 -10.77 18.24
C ASP A 167 19.38 -10.43 16.78
N LEU A 168 20.00 -9.25 16.59
CA LEU A 168 20.35 -8.74 15.24
C LEU A 168 21.27 -9.69 14.50
N GLN A 169 22.20 -10.39 15.18
CA GLN A 169 23.13 -11.31 14.55
C GLN A 169 22.43 -12.56 14.02
N THR A 170 21.48 -13.07 14.77
CA THR A 170 20.68 -14.22 14.43
C THR A 170 19.74 -13.90 13.25
N LEU A 171 19.11 -12.71 13.28
CA LEU A 171 18.26 -12.24 12.17
C LEU A 171 19.05 -11.96 10.91
N ASP A 172 20.27 -11.43 10.99
CA ASP A 172 21.17 -11.24 9.85
C ASP A 172 21.53 -12.57 9.19
N LYS A 173 21.83 -13.60 9.98
CA LYS A 173 22.06 -14.96 9.47
C LYS A 173 20.84 -15.52 8.76
N LEU A 174 19.63 -15.32 9.33
CA LEU A 174 18.37 -15.74 8.71
C LEU A 174 18.18 -15.09 7.34
N VAL A 175 18.36 -13.78 7.24
CA VAL A 175 18.21 -13.02 5.98
C VAL A 175 19.23 -13.45 4.94
N LYS A 176 20.47 -13.71 5.34
CA LYS A 176 21.53 -14.22 4.44
C LYS A 176 21.21 -15.62 3.92
N GLN A 177 20.65 -16.49 4.77
CA GLN A 177 20.23 -17.84 4.40
C GLN A 177 19.00 -17.82 3.47
N TYR A 178 18.07 -16.90 3.70
CA TYR A 178 16.81 -16.75 2.92
C TYR A 178 16.72 -15.37 2.26
N PRO A 179 17.39 -15.15 1.11
CA PRO A 179 17.50 -13.83 0.48
C PRO A 179 16.18 -13.22 0.02
N ARG A 180 15.10 -14.02 0.00
CA ARG A 180 13.73 -13.55 -0.29
C ARG A 180 13.06 -12.87 0.90
N VAL A 181 13.58 -13.06 2.12
CA VAL A 181 13.16 -12.27 3.29
C VAL A 181 13.67 -10.85 3.11
N LYS A 182 12.75 -9.92 2.92
CA LYS A 182 13.03 -8.51 2.59
C LYS A 182 12.56 -7.53 3.65
N ALA A 183 11.85 -7.97 4.67
CA ALA A 183 11.46 -7.15 5.81
C ALA A 183 11.20 -8.03 7.03
N LEU A 184 11.58 -7.51 8.21
CA LEU A 184 11.32 -8.13 9.51
C LEU A 184 10.68 -7.09 10.44
N LEU A 185 9.57 -7.45 11.05
CA LEU A 185 8.93 -6.71 12.14
C LEU A 185 8.88 -7.60 13.38
N ILE A 186 9.55 -7.19 14.44
CA ILE A 186 9.60 -7.92 15.69
C ILE A 186 8.76 -7.17 16.72
N HIS A 187 7.60 -7.71 17.06
CA HIS A 187 6.67 -7.09 18.02
C HIS A 187 6.85 -7.63 19.43
N SER A 188 6.26 -6.96 20.40
CA SER A 188 6.39 -7.28 21.83
C SER A 188 7.85 -7.25 22.31
N SER A 189 8.68 -6.43 21.71
CA SER A 189 10.07 -6.22 22.10
C SER A 189 10.16 -5.44 23.42
N PRO A 190 11.21 -5.65 24.24
CA PRO A 190 11.40 -4.89 25.48
C PRO A 190 11.45 -3.37 25.28
N ALA A 191 11.84 -2.91 24.10
CA ALA A 191 11.89 -1.50 23.72
C ALA A 191 11.71 -1.33 22.22
N ASP A 192 11.18 -0.16 21.84
CA ASP A 192 11.21 0.26 20.45
C ASP A 192 12.67 0.49 20.03
N ASN A 193 13.04 -0.06 18.89
CA ASN A 193 14.33 0.18 18.29
C ASN A 193 14.11 0.71 16.87
N PRO A 194 14.70 1.86 16.53
CA PRO A 194 14.60 2.40 15.19
C PRO A 194 15.08 1.37 14.18
N GLU A 195 14.57 1.50 12.99
CA GLU A 195 14.85 0.62 11.86
C GLU A 195 16.36 0.36 11.72
N LYS A 196 16.76 -0.91 11.73
CA LYS A 196 18.09 -1.36 11.35
C LYS A 196 18.03 -1.88 9.94
N ILE A 197 19.03 -1.52 9.14
CA ILE A 197 19.15 -2.00 7.77
C ILE A 197 20.34 -2.94 7.71
N PHE A 198 20.10 -4.20 7.37
CA PHE A 198 21.14 -5.18 7.11
C PHE A 198 21.80 -4.95 5.72
N GLU A 199 22.96 -5.54 5.51
CA GLU A 199 23.55 -5.63 4.18
C GLU A 199 22.53 -6.19 3.19
N GLY A 200 22.33 -5.51 2.04
CA GLY A 200 21.27 -5.84 1.07
C GLY A 200 19.94 -5.12 1.31
N SER A 201 19.93 -4.09 2.17
CA SER A 201 18.77 -3.19 2.39
C SER A 201 17.53 -3.88 2.98
N VAL A 202 17.71 -4.84 3.89
CA VAL A 202 16.59 -5.48 4.59
C VAL A 202 16.29 -4.73 5.89
N PRO A 203 15.14 -4.04 5.99
CA PRO A 203 14.73 -3.37 7.21
C PRO A 203 14.33 -4.38 8.30
N VAL A 204 14.82 -4.12 9.51
CA VAL A 204 14.43 -4.84 10.74
C VAL A 204 13.95 -3.82 11.75
N ILE A 205 12.70 -3.93 12.15
CA ILE A 205 12.03 -3.00 13.06
C ILE A 205 11.61 -3.75 14.29
N PHE A 206 12.01 -3.27 15.48
CA PHE A 206 11.52 -3.76 16.75
C PHE A 206 10.50 -2.77 17.31
N VAL A 207 9.35 -3.28 17.73
CA VAL A 207 8.29 -2.51 18.37
C VAL A 207 7.90 -3.13 19.71
N SER A 208 7.74 -2.28 20.73
CA SER A 208 7.31 -2.71 22.06
C SER A 208 5.83 -3.11 22.10
N GLY A 209 5.03 -2.52 21.20
CA GLY A 209 3.62 -2.86 21.03
C GLY A 209 3.40 -4.31 20.66
N SER A 210 2.39 -4.93 21.24
CA SER A 210 2.00 -6.30 20.92
C SER A 210 1.13 -6.35 19.66
N ILE A 211 1.48 -7.25 18.73
CA ILE A 211 0.63 -7.61 17.58
C ILE A 211 0.11 -9.03 17.84
N ASN A 212 -1.09 -9.13 18.39
CA ASN A 212 -1.69 -10.40 18.79
C ASN A 212 -2.83 -10.87 17.88
N SER A 213 -3.20 -10.04 16.88
CA SER A 213 -4.24 -10.34 15.91
C SER A 213 -4.16 -9.45 14.68
N CYS A 214 -4.99 -9.74 13.68
CA CYS A 214 -5.16 -8.90 12.49
C CYS A 214 -5.69 -7.49 12.78
N LEU A 215 -6.20 -7.22 13.98
CA LEU A 215 -6.69 -5.90 14.38
C LEU A 215 -5.61 -4.80 14.30
N ALA A 216 -4.33 -5.14 14.42
CA ALA A 216 -3.21 -4.21 14.27
C ALA A 216 -3.02 -3.68 12.84
N CYS A 217 -3.67 -4.30 11.83
CA CYS A 217 -3.56 -3.90 10.43
C CYS A 217 -4.52 -2.75 10.06
N GLY A 218 -4.34 -2.17 8.87
CA GLY A 218 -5.30 -1.25 8.24
C GLY A 218 -5.11 0.22 8.59
N GLU A 219 -4.08 0.59 9.31
CA GLU A 219 -3.76 1.99 9.58
C GLU A 219 -3.26 2.71 8.32
N ILE A 220 -3.75 3.91 8.12
CA ILE A 220 -3.38 4.78 6.99
C ILE A 220 -2.48 5.91 7.52
N ARG A 221 -1.23 5.90 7.07
CA ARG A 221 -0.21 6.92 7.39
C ARG A 221 0.52 7.35 6.14
N SER A 222 0.92 8.61 6.07
CA SER A 222 1.69 9.14 4.92
C SER A 222 3.02 8.41 4.69
N SER A 223 3.63 7.88 5.77
CA SER A 223 4.86 7.07 5.68
C SER A 223 4.68 5.73 4.95
N TYR A 224 3.44 5.28 4.74
CA TYR A 224 3.12 4.06 4.00
C TYR A 224 2.74 4.33 2.54
N PHE A 225 2.72 5.59 2.13
CA PHE A 225 2.35 5.95 0.76
C PHE A 225 3.48 5.60 -0.21
N ILE A 226 3.10 4.99 -1.32
CA ILE A 226 4.04 4.51 -2.33
C ILE A 226 3.70 5.14 -3.67
N SER A 227 4.61 5.97 -4.18
CA SER A 227 4.52 6.54 -5.52
C SER A 227 5.37 5.71 -6.46
N ASN A 228 4.78 4.70 -7.09
CA ASN A 228 5.42 3.94 -8.15
C ASN A 228 4.42 3.60 -9.25
N MET A 229 4.94 3.20 -10.41
CA MET A 229 4.13 2.87 -11.59
C MET A 229 3.08 1.80 -11.29
N GLU A 230 3.49 0.72 -10.64
CA GLU A 230 2.66 -0.45 -10.38
C GLU A 230 1.45 -0.11 -9.50
N LEU A 231 1.67 0.49 -8.33
CA LEU A 231 0.59 0.84 -7.41
C LEU A 231 -0.31 1.93 -8.01
N PHE A 232 0.28 2.92 -8.69
CA PHE A 232 -0.47 4.02 -9.27
C PHE A 232 -1.40 3.54 -10.38
N THR A 233 -0.94 2.68 -11.30
CA THR A 233 -1.76 2.13 -12.37
C THR A 233 -2.80 1.15 -11.84
N GLU A 234 -2.44 0.29 -10.88
CA GLU A 234 -3.40 -0.61 -10.22
C GLU A 234 -4.55 0.17 -9.56
N SER A 235 -4.24 1.27 -8.88
CA SER A 235 -5.22 2.11 -8.17
C SER A 235 -6.27 2.76 -9.07
N GLN A 236 -6.01 2.87 -10.37
CA GLN A 236 -7.00 3.38 -11.35
C GLN A 236 -8.14 2.38 -11.60
N HIS A 237 -7.90 1.10 -11.33
CA HIS A 237 -8.80 0.01 -11.71
C HIS A 237 -9.28 -0.82 -10.53
N TYR A 238 -8.48 -0.90 -9.45
CA TYR A 238 -8.67 -1.84 -8.35
C TYR A 238 -8.36 -1.24 -6.98
N ASN A 239 -8.80 -1.96 -5.97
CA ASN A 239 -8.36 -1.75 -4.59
C ASN A 239 -6.92 -2.28 -4.43
N THR A 240 -5.97 -1.41 -4.18
CA THR A 240 -4.52 -1.76 -4.11
C THR A 240 -4.14 -2.63 -2.92
N CYS A 241 -5.02 -2.78 -1.92
CA CYS A 241 -4.80 -3.68 -0.80
C CYS A 241 -5.35 -5.08 -1.04
N LEU A 242 -6.46 -5.21 -1.78
CA LEU A 242 -7.24 -6.46 -1.86
C LEU A 242 -7.25 -7.09 -3.26
N ASN A 243 -6.78 -6.36 -4.27
CA ASN A 243 -6.67 -6.93 -5.60
C ASN A 243 -5.62 -8.04 -5.62
N ARG A 244 -6.02 -9.20 -6.18
CA ARG A 244 -5.15 -10.39 -6.31
C ARG A 244 -4.47 -10.79 -4.99
N LYS A 245 -5.17 -10.59 -3.87
CA LYS A 245 -4.72 -10.96 -2.53
C LYS A 245 -5.54 -12.10 -1.98
N LEU A 246 -4.85 -13.06 -1.38
CA LEU A 246 -5.41 -14.15 -0.62
C LEU A 246 -4.77 -14.19 0.77
N SER A 247 -5.54 -14.55 1.77
CA SER A 247 -4.99 -14.78 3.11
C SER A 247 -5.51 -16.08 3.72
N ILE A 248 -4.70 -16.63 4.61
CA ILE A 248 -5.03 -17.80 5.41
C ILE A 248 -4.96 -17.36 6.87
N ASP A 249 -6.08 -17.48 7.58
CA ASP A 249 -6.15 -17.11 9.00
C ASP A 249 -5.57 -18.22 9.92
N LEU A 250 -5.48 -17.92 11.22
CA LEU A 250 -4.94 -18.86 12.23
C LEU A 250 -5.63 -20.23 12.26
N ASN A 251 -6.86 -20.32 11.78
CA ASN A 251 -7.63 -21.56 11.77
C ASN A 251 -7.60 -22.27 10.41
N GLY A 252 -6.83 -21.78 9.43
CA GLY A 252 -6.73 -22.33 8.09
C GLY A 252 -7.85 -21.92 7.14
N TYR A 253 -8.71 -20.99 7.52
CA TYR A 253 -9.74 -20.46 6.62
C TYR A 253 -9.17 -19.47 5.61
N ILE A 254 -9.69 -19.56 4.39
CA ILE A 254 -9.25 -18.78 3.25
C ILE A 254 -10.10 -17.50 3.17
N ARG A 255 -9.43 -16.34 3.10
CA ARG A 255 -10.04 -15.00 3.07
C ARG A 255 -9.33 -14.10 2.07
N ASN A 256 -9.92 -12.95 1.70
CA ASN A 256 -9.18 -11.89 0.99
C ASN A 256 -8.14 -11.22 1.90
N CYS A 257 -8.51 -11.00 3.16
CA CYS A 257 -7.68 -10.40 4.20
C CYS A 257 -8.07 -11.03 5.54
N PRO A 258 -7.13 -11.28 6.46
CA PRO A 258 -7.46 -11.87 7.76
C PRO A 258 -8.51 -11.06 8.55
N SER A 259 -8.58 -9.75 8.30
CA SER A 259 -9.52 -8.84 8.98
C SER A 259 -10.90 -8.78 8.34
N LEU A 260 -11.14 -9.41 7.18
CA LEU A 260 -12.46 -9.47 6.55
C LEU A 260 -13.22 -10.69 7.05
N PRO A 261 -14.55 -10.58 7.26
CA PRO A 261 -15.35 -11.69 7.81
C PRO A 261 -15.61 -12.82 6.81
N ASP A 262 -15.56 -12.51 5.50
CA ASP A 262 -15.91 -13.47 4.46
C ASP A 262 -14.93 -14.66 4.44
N ASN A 263 -15.48 -15.87 4.38
CA ASN A 263 -14.76 -17.14 4.34
C ASN A 263 -15.05 -17.85 3.02
N PHE A 264 -13.99 -18.30 2.33
CA PHE A 264 -14.05 -18.92 1.01
C PHE A 264 -13.65 -20.41 1.04
N GLY A 265 -13.66 -21.04 2.20
CA GLY A 265 -13.29 -22.42 2.41
C GLY A 265 -12.09 -22.58 3.35
N HIS A 266 -11.60 -23.79 3.47
CA HIS A 266 -10.49 -24.14 4.35
C HIS A 266 -9.39 -24.86 3.56
N VAL A 267 -8.13 -24.60 3.88
CA VAL A 267 -6.95 -25.13 3.14
C VAL A 267 -6.88 -26.67 3.08
N MET A 268 -7.64 -27.37 3.91
CA MET A 268 -7.66 -28.83 3.95
C MET A 268 -8.62 -29.46 2.94
N ASP A 269 -9.65 -28.73 2.49
CA ASP A 269 -10.78 -29.29 1.73
C ASP A 269 -11.23 -28.42 0.54
N THR A 270 -10.60 -27.26 0.34
CA THR A 270 -10.94 -26.33 -0.74
C THR A 270 -9.74 -26.17 -1.67
N SER A 271 -9.94 -26.25 -2.98
CA SER A 271 -8.90 -25.95 -3.98
C SER A 271 -8.77 -24.45 -4.22
N VAL A 272 -7.60 -24.02 -4.71
CA VAL A 272 -7.39 -22.62 -5.08
C VAL A 272 -8.32 -22.20 -6.22
N GLN A 273 -8.61 -23.10 -7.16
CA GLN A 273 -9.52 -22.83 -8.27
C GLN A 273 -10.96 -22.55 -7.79
N GLU A 274 -11.47 -23.32 -6.81
CA GLU A 274 -12.80 -23.05 -6.21
C GLU A 274 -12.87 -21.66 -5.59
N VAL A 275 -11.80 -21.21 -4.95
CA VAL A 275 -11.72 -19.84 -4.39
C VAL A 275 -11.76 -18.80 -5.50
N LEU A 276 -10.98 -18.98 -6.58
CA LEU A 276 -10.90 -18.04 -7.70
C LEU A 276 -12.22 -17.97 -8.50
N ASP A 277 -12.94 -19.08 -8.63
CA ASP A 277 -14.24 -19.14 -9.31
C ASP A 277 -15.36 -18.48 -8.49
N ASN A 278 -15.14 -18.27 -7.20
CA ASN A 278 -16.12 -17.62 -6.33
C ASN A 278 -16.18 -16.11 -6.59
N LYS A 279 -17.27 -15.63 -7.18
CA LYS A 279 -17.46 -14.22 -7.51
C LYS A 279 -17.38 -13.29 -6.28
N ALA A 280 -17.76 -13.78 -5.11
CA ALA A 280 -17.70 -13.01 -3.86
C ALA A 280 -16.26 -12.74 -3.42
N PHE A 281 -15.31 -13.61 -3.79
CA PHE A 281 -13.87 -13.43 -3.52
C PHE A 281 -13.33 -12.15 -4.18
N HIS A 282 -13.86 -11.78 -5.34
CA HIS A 282 -13.41 -10.61 -6.10
C HIS A 282 -14.15 -9.30 -5.74
N LYS A 283 -15.09 -9.34 -4.81
CA LYS A 283 -15.97 -8.20 -4.47
C LYS A 283 -15.19 -6.96 -4.07
N TYR A 284 -14.28 -7.10 -3.12
CA TYR A 284 -13.55 -5.95 -2.56
C TYR A 284 -12.42 -5.46 -3.50
N ALA A 285 -11.88 -6.33 -4.34
CA ALA A 285 -10.84 -5.98 -5.30
C ALA A 285 -11.29 -4.91 -6.30
N LYS A 286 -12.59 -4.82 -6.57
CA LYS A 286 -13.18 -3.90 -7.55
C LYS A 286 -13.55 -2.53 -6.98
N ILE A 287 -13.46 -2.33 -5.67
CA ILE A 287 -13.82 -1.05 -5.03
C ILE A 287 -12.64 -0.10 -5.14
N ARG A 288 -12.75 0.91 -6.01
CA ARG A 288 -11.71 1.92 -6.21
C ARG A 288 -11.90 3.10 -5.28
N LYS A 289 -10.80 3.82 -5.00
CA LYS A 289 -10.87 5.01 -4.14
C LYS A 289 -11.70 6.15 -4.72
N ASP A 290 -11.83 6.22 -6.02
CA ASP A 290 -12.74 7.19 -6.69
C ASP A 290 -14.22 6.96 -6.37
N GLU A 291 -14.57 5.80 -5.79
CA GLU A 291 -15.94 5.45 -5.38
C GLU A 291 -16.17 5.61 -3.87
N ILE A 292 -15.09 5.81 -3.08
CA ILE A 292 -15.13 5.82 -1.62
C ILE A 292 -15.32 7.25 -1.11
N ALA A 293 -16.29 7.44 -0.21
CA ALA A 293 -16.56 8.73 0.42
C ALA A 293 -15.30 9.34 1.05
N GLY A 294 -15.03 10.61 0.76
CA GLY A 294 -13.84 11.33 1.19
C GLY A 294 -12.56 10.92 0.46
N CYS A 295 -12.36 9.63 0.13
CA CYS A 295 -11.17 9.21 -0.62
C CYS A 295 -11.19 9.69 -2.08
N LYS A 296 -12.36 9.76 -2.72
CA LYS A 296 -12.51 10.27 -4.09
C LYS A 296 -12.02 11.71 -4.25
N ASP A 297 -12.08 12.48 -3.18
CA ASP A 297 -11.67 13.88 -3.11
C ASP A 297 -10.26 14.06 -2.51
N CYS A 298 -9.55 12.95 -2.23
CA CYS A 298 -8.22 12.96 -1.63
C CYS A 298 -7.14 12.91 -2.70
N GLU A 299 -6.15 13.80 -2.61
CA GLU A 299 -4.99 13.84 -3.50
C GLU A 299 -4.09 12.60 -3.36
N PHE A 300 -4.10 11.93 -2.20
CA PHE A 300 -3.30 10.74 -1.95
C PHE A 300 -3.94 9.44 -2.45
N ARG A 301 -5.12 9.49 -3.10
CA ARG A 301 -5.89 8.28 -3.42
C ARG A 301 -5.16 7.25 -4.28
N HIS A 302 -4.21 7.68 -5.12
CA HIS A 302 -3.46 6.79 -6.02
C HIS A 302 -2.08 6.36 -5.48
N VAL A 303 -1.68 6.84 -4.30
CA VAL A 303 -0.44 6.44 -3.62
C VAL A 303 -0.69 5.78 -2.27
N CYS A 304 -1.92 5.83 -1.78
CA CYS A 304 -2.36 5.29 -0.51
C CYS A 304 -2.93 3.88 -0.69
N THR A 305 -2.57 2.96 0.20
CA THR A 305 -3.24 1.66 0.32
C THR A 305 -4.63 1.85 0.93
N ASP A 306 -5.63 1.14 0.38
CA ASP A 306 -7.00 1.20 0.90
C ASP A 306 -7.31 0.03 1.82
N CYS A 307 -7.96 0.29 2.95
CA CYS A 307 -8.44 -0.76 3.85
C CYS A 307 -9.98 -0.83 3.79
N ARG A 308 -10.52 -2.00 3.38
CA ARG A 308 -11.97 -2.25 3.39
C ARG A 308 -12.43 -3.09 4.58
N ALA A 309 -11.50 -3.54 5.44
CA ALA A 309 -11.84 -4.33 6.63
C ALA A 309 -12.38 -3.48 7.79
N TYR A 310 -11.89 -2.25 7.92
CA TYR A 310 -12.29 -1.32 8.97
C TYR A 310 -12.82 -0.05 8.34
N LEU A 311 -14.11 0.19 8.45
CA LEU A 311 -14.85 1.29 7.83
C LEU A 311 -15.43 2.22 8.89
N GLU A 312 -15.53 3.51 8.61
CA GLU A 312 -16.21 4.48 9.50
C GLU A 312 -17.70 4.11 9.67
N ASN A 313 -18.34 3.66 8.59
CA ASN A 313 -19.67 3.04 8.64
C ASN A 313 -19.55 1.57 8.19
N PRO A 314 -19.62 0.58 9.10
CA PRO A 314 -19.51 -0.84 8.76
C PRO A 314 -20.60 -1.38 7.84
N GLN A 315 -21.72 -0.67 7.69
CA GLN A 315 -22.85 -1.06 6.83
C GLN A 315 -22.70 -0.55 5.39
N ASP A 316 -21.72 0.34 5.14
CA ASP A 316 -21.46 0.91 3.82
C ASP A 316 -20.04 0.57 3.35
N ILE A 317 -19.95 -0.33 2.37
CA ILE A 317 -18.66 -0.77 1.79
C ILE A 317 -17.89 0.34 1.07
N TYR A 318 -18.54 1.47 0.76
CA TYR A 318 -17.94 2.66 0.17
C TYR A 318 -17.62 3.74 1.21
N SER A 319 -17.79 3.45 2.48
CA SER A 319 -17.38 4.34 3.57
C SER A 319 -15.85 4.49 3.65
N LYS A 320 -15.42 5.64 4.16
CA LYS A 320 -13.98 5.93 4.38
C LYS A 320 -13.35 4.89 5.32
N PRO A 321 -12.06 4.54 5.13
CA PRO A 321 -11.33 3.69 6.09
C PRO A 321 -11.33 4.32 7.50
N LEU A 322 -11.73 3.55 8.51
CA LEU A 322 -11.83 3.98 9.90
C LEU A 322 -10.50 4.50 10.44
N LYS A 323 -9.41 3.81 10.13
CA LYS A 323 -8.05 4.10 10.61
C LYS A 323 -7.31 5.15 9.76
N CYS A 324 -8.04 5.98 9.02
CA CYS A 324 -7.51 7.11 8.27
C CYS A 324 -7.84 8.40 9.00
N GLY A 325 -6.82 9.13 9.47
CA GLY A 325 -6.98 10.44 10.11
C GLY A 325 -6.89 11.62 9.16
N TYR A 326 -6.75 11.42 7.84
CA TYR A 326 -6.60 12.52 6.89
C TYR A 326 -7.93 13.11 6.46
N ASP A 327 -8.05 14.43 6.51
CA ASP A 327 -9.15 15.21 5.95
C ASP A 327 -8.71 15.90 4.66
N PRO A 328 -9.19 15.47 3.47
CA PRO A 328 -8.80 16.06 2.19
C PRO A 328 -9.38 17.45 1.94
N TYR A 329 -10.41 17.85 2.70
CA TYR A 329 -11.06 19.17 2.54
C TYR A 329 -10.31 20.27 3.27
N ASN A 330 -9.61 19.94 4.37
CA ASN A 330 -8.81 20.85 5.17
C ASN A 330 -7.30 20.55 5.06
N SER A 331 -6.90 19.50 4.36
CA SER A 331 -5.50 19.05 4.22
C SER A 331 -4.80 18.82 5.57
N THR A 332 -5.51 18.21 6.53
CA THR A 332 -5.04 18.00 7.90
C THR A 332 -5.06 16.54 8.30
N TRP A 333 -4.13 16.16 9.18
CA TRP A 333 -4.09 14.87 9.83
C TRP A 333 -4.55 14.99 11.27
N GLU A 334 -5.45 14.11 11.69
CA GLU A 334 -5.86 13.92 13.08
C GLU A 334 -5.52 12.51 13.56
N ASP A 335 -5.47 12.35 14.87
CA ASP A 335 -5.45 11.02 15.47
C ASP A 335 -6.86 10.41 15.37
N TRP A 336 -7.00 9.43 14.46
CA TRP A 336 -8.28 8.78 14.19
C TRP A 336 -8.90 8.12 15.43
N THR A 337 -8.08 7.76 16.43
CA THR A 337 -8.53 7.14 17.68
C THR A 337 -9.25 8.13 18.60
N LYS A 338 -8.97 9.42 18.44
CA LYS A 338 -9.54 10.51 19.26
C LYS A 338 -10.78 11.16 18.65
N ASN A 339 -11.11 10.81 17.40
CA ASN A 339 -12.27 11.39 16.74
C ASN A 339 -13.59 10.80 17.30
N PRO A 340 -14.45 11.60 17.95
CA PRO A 340 -15.69 11.10 18.56
C PRO A 340 -16.64 10.41 17.58
N LEU A 341 -16.64 10.83 16.31
CA LEU A 341 -17.48 10.25 15.27
C LEU A 341 -17.11 8.81 14.91
N LYS A 342 -15.89 8.38 15.26
CA LYS A 342 -15.36 7.05 15.01
C LYS A 342 -15.52 6.09 16.19
N HIS A 343 -15.85 6.57 17.38
CA HIS A 343 -15.90 5.75 18.59
C HIS A 343 -16.86 4.55 18.48
N ALA A 344 -18.02 4.75 17.85
CA ALA A 344 -18.99 3.66 17.65
C ALA A 344 -18.42 2.54 16.76
N ALA A 345 -17.74 2.90 15.67
CA ALA A 345 -17.09 1.92 14.78
C ALA A 345 -15.87 1.26 15.45
N ILE A 346 -15.06 2.03 16.18
CA ILE A 346 -13.94 1.52 16.99
C ILE A 346 -14.42 0.43 17.96
N ALA A 347 -15.49 0.71 18.71
CA ALA A 347 -16.08 -0.25 19.63
C ALA A 347 -16.67 -1.47 18.89
N GLY A 348 -17.37 -1.25 17.77
CA GLY A 348 -17.98 -2.31 16.96
C GLY A 348 -16.96 -3.28 16.37
N TYR A 349 -15.74 -2.83 16.04
CA TYR A 349 -14.65 -3.69 15.58
C TYR A 349 -13.76 -4.25 16.71
N GLY A 350 -14.04 -3.93 17.99
CA GLY A 350 -13.21 -4.39 19.12
C GLY A 350 -11.81 -3.79 19.15
N LEU A 351 -11.61 -2.59 18.55
CA LEU A 351 -10.30 -1.95 18.44
C LEU A 351 -9.81 -1.30 19.75
N GLY A 352 -10.64 -1.24 20.78
CA GLY A 352 -10.27 -0.67 22.08
C GLY A 352 -9.05 -1.32 22.72
N GLU A 353 -8.82 -2.60 22.45
CA GLU A 353 -7.67 -3.36 23.00
C GLU A 353 -6.31 -2.95 22.41
N ILE A 354 -6.30 -2.34 21.20
CA ILE A 354 -5.06 -1.94 20.50
C ILE A 354 -4.79 -0.43 20.54
N ILE A 355 -5.73 0.36 21.10
CA ILE A 355 -5.65 1.82 21.15
C ILE A 355 -5.09 2.28 22.52
N ASN A 356 -5.08 1.44 23.54
CA ASN A 356 -4.63 1.74 24.91
C ASN A 356 -3.14 1.54 25.09
#